data_6d4246254e617723f3786b5ea13480f7
#
_entry.id   6d4246254e617723f3786b5ea13480f7
#
_cell.length_a   1.000
_cell.length_b   1.000
_cell.length_c   1.000
_cell.angle_alpha   90.00
_cell.angle_beta   90.00
_cell.angle_gamma   90.00
#
_symmetry.space_group_name_H-M   'P 1'
#
loop_
_entity.id
_entity.type
_entity.pdbx_description
1 polymer ?
#
loop_
_entity_poly.entity_id
_entity_poly.type
_entity_poly.pdbx_seq_one_letter_code
_entity_poly.pdbx_strand_id
1 'polypeptide(L)'
;MIDYFEDTYIGHLKSTKAERSQMWYLFTMMYFIRILRITHGVFQNQRSANPEADMNISQIIFYWGYPDEEYDIVTKDGYILGLYRIPYGRTDNNKNLAQRVVVYLQHGLLTSASSWISNLPNNSLGFILADAGYDVWMGNSRGNTWSRKHLYLETNSKEFWAFSFDEMAKYDLPASIDFIVKQTRQEEIFYVGHSQGTTIGFITFSTISKIAERIKIFFALAPVFSTKYLKSPLVRMTYKWKSIVKAFSGNKEFLPKTSFKKFVGSKLCPLQIFDKICLNILFMMFGYDSKNLNMSRLDVYFSHNPAGTSVQNMLHWSQLLNSTHLKAYDWGSPDLNLVHYNQTTSPFDNVTNMNVATAIWNGESDLLADPEDVKILHSEITNHIYYKTISYYNHIDFLFGLDVYDQVYHEIIDIIQDNL
;
A
#
# COMPACT_ATOMS: atom_id res chain seq x y z
N MET A 1 -27.59 -32.60 -14.40
CA MET A 1 -27.10 -33.67 -13.50
C MET A 1 -28.02 -33.90 -12.30
N ILE A 2 -28.67 -32.87 -11.76
CA ILE A 2 -29.71 -33.00 -10.71
C ILE A 2 -30.96 -33.65 -11.27
N ASP A 3 -31.46 -33.24 -12.44
CA ASP A 3 -32.66 -33.76 -13.08
C ASP A 3 -32.47 -35.23 -13.53
N TYR A 4 -31.27 -35.64 -13.94
CA TYR A 4 -30.96 -37.02 -14.30
C TYR A 4 -30.97 -38.00 -13.10
N PHE A 5 -30.67 -37.45 -11.89
CA PHE A 5 -30.71 -38.24 -10.65
C PHE A 5 -32.14 -38.41 -10.12
N GLU A 6 -33.02 -37.40 -10.32
CA GLU A 6 -34.43 -37.49 -9.92
C GLU A 6 -35.20 -38.53 -10.78
N ASP A 7 -34.99 -38.54 -12.08
CA ASP A 7 -35.73 -39.44 -12.99
C ASP A 7 -35.26 -40.91 -12.95
N THR A 8 -33.98 -41.14 -12.65
CA THR A 8 -33.41 -42.50 -12.75
C THR A 8 -33.42 -43.28 -11.44
N TYR A 9 -33.40 -42.60 -10.29
CA TYR A 9 -33.31 -43.28 -8.98
C TYR A 9 -34.53 -43.08 -8.07
N ILE A 10 -35.30 -42.01 -8.23
CA ILE A 10 -36.48 -41.72 -7.36
C ILE A 10 -37.79 -42.26 -7.93
N GLY A 11 -37.86 -42.56 -9.23
CA GLY A 11 -39.07 -43.01 -9.92
C GLY A 11 -39.57 -44.41 -9.54
N HIS A 12 -38.79 -45.22 -8.81
CA HIS A 12 -39.16 -46.62 -8.49
C HIS A 12 -39.45 -46.91 -7.00
N LEU A 13 -39.28 -45.91 -6.12
CA LEU A 13 -39.60 -46.11 -4.69
C LEU A 13 -40.88 -45.35 -4.31
N LYS A 14 -41.95 -46.06 -4.08
CA LYS A 14 -43.13 -45.56 -3.35
C LYS A 14 -42.74 -45.34 -1.86
N SER A 15 -41.83 -44.34 -1.60
CA SER A 15 -41.44 -44.04 -0.24
C SER A 15 -42.43 -43.10 0.43
N THR A 16 -42.72 -43.36 1.71
CA THR A 16 -43.55 -42.50 2.50
C THR A 16 -42.92 -41.13 2.73
N LYS A 17 -43.70 -40.11 3.04
CA LYS A 17 -43.21 -38.73 3.31
C LYS A 17 -42.14 -38.69 4.41
N ALA A 18 -42.19 -39.66 5.34
CA ALA A 18 -41.21 -39.81 6.43
C ALA A 18 -39.87 -40.37 5.95
N GLU A 19 -39.87 -41.33 5.04
CA GLU A 19 -38.64 -41.91 4.45
C GLU A 19 -37.89 -40.90 3.57
N ARG A 20 -38.62 -40.05 2.83
CA ARG A 20 -37.98 -38.96 2.06
C ARG A 20 -37.33 -37.95 2.97
N SER A 21 -37.96 -37.58 4.11
CA SER A 21 -37.36 -36.68 5.08
C SER A 21 -36.13 -37.29 5.74
N GLN A 22 -36.11 -38.58 6.06
CA GLN A 22 -34.93 -39.26 6.61
C GLN A 22 -33.79 -39.33 5.59
N MET A 23 -34.10 -39.56 4.31
CA MET A 23 -33.09 -39.59 3.23
C MET A 23 -32.47 -38.23 3.02
N TRP A 24 -33.25 -37.14 3.06
CA TRP A 24 -32.75 -35.78 3.02
C TRP A 24 -31.86 -35.46 4.23
N TYR A 25 -32.19 -35.91 5.44
CA TYR A 25 -31.36 -35.77 6.65
C TYR A 25 -30.03 -36.54 6.48
N LEU A 26 -30.01 -37.72 5.91
CA LEU A 26 -28.80 -38.48 5.67
C LEU A 26 -27.92 -37.81 4.60
N PHE A 27 -28.50 -37.30 3.52
CA PHE A 27 -27.76 -36.57 2.49
C PHE A 27 -27.17 -35.26 3.03
N THR A 28 -27.91 -34.47 3.81
CA THR A 28 -27.38 -33.25 4.44
C THR A 28 -26.29 -33.58 5.46
N MET A 29 -26.44 -34.63 6.24
CA MET A 29 -25.45 -35.09 7.21
C MET A 29 -24.15 -35.58 6.52
N MET A 30 -24.28 -36.37 5.43
CA MET A 30 -23.12 -36.82 4.64
C MET A 30 -22.42 -35.64 3.95
N TYR A 31 -23.17 -34.65 3.45
CA TYR A 31 -22.64 -33.43 2.88
C TYR A 31 -21.88 -32.59 3.95
N PHE A 32 -22.47 -32.48 5.15
CA PHE A 32 -21.83 -31.82 6.30
C PHE A 32 -20.57 -32.55 6.77
N ILE A 33 -20.58 -33.87 6.84
CA ILE A 33 -19.41 -34.71 7.16
C ILE A 33 -18.32 -34.58 6.08
N ARG A 34 -18.70 -34.51 4.79
CA ARG A 34 -17.73 -34.23 3.71
C ARG A 34 -17.12 -32.83 3.84
N ILE A 35 -17.91 -31.80 4.13
CA ILE A 35 -17.42 -30.45 4.38
C ILE A 35 -16.48 -30.45 5.59
N LEU A 36 -16.86 -31.10 6.70
CA LEU A 36 -16.01 -31.21 7.90
C LEU A 36 -14.71 -31.97 7.65
N ARG A 37 -14.73 -33.04 6.82
CA ARG A 37 -13.50 -33.76 6.43
C ARG A 37 -12.61 -32.93 5.50
N ILE A 38 -13.19 -32.20 4.57
CA ILE A 38 -12.46 -31.26 3.70
C ILE A 38 -11.85 -30.15 4.54
N THR A 39 -12.61 -29.54 5.46
CA THR A 39 -12.08 -28.50 6.36
C THR A 39 -11.02 -29.06 7.31
N HIS A 40 -11.17 -30.27 7.85
CA HIS A 40 -10.17 -30.88 8.72
C HIS A 40 -8.86 -31.19 7.96
N GLY A 41 -8.95 -31.72 6.73
CA GLY A 41 -7.79 -31.93 5.85
C GLY A 41 -7.11 -30.62 5.43
N VAL A 42 -7.88 -29.57 5.23
CA VAL A 42 -7.37 -28.21 4.93
C VAL A 42 -6.61 -27.62 6.12
N PHE A 43 -7.09 -27.81 7.36
CA PHE A 43 -6.40 -27.34 8.55
C PHE A 43 -5.14 -28.14 8.90
N GLN A 44 -5.04 -29.40 8.47
CA GLN A 44 -3.81 -30.21 8.66
C GLN A 44 -2.67 -29.84 7.71
N ASN A 45 -2.96 -29.21 6.55
CA ASN A 45 -1.97 -28.74 5.59
C ASN A 45 -1.63 -27.24 5.75
N GLN A 46 -1.78 -26.69 6.95
CA GLN A 46 -1.44 -25.31 7.23
C GLN A 46 0.09 -25.16 7.23
N ARG A 47 0.62 -24.31 6.34
CA ARG A 47 2.00 -23.83 6.48
C ARG A 47 2.14 -23.19 7.86
N SER A 48 3.27 -23.44 8.55
CA SER A 48 3.60 -22.71 9.77
C SER A 48 3.51 -21.21 9.47
N ALA A 49 2.65 -20.49 10.19
CA ALA A 49 2.50 -19.06 9.99
C ALA A 49 3.81 -18.35 10.31
N ASN A 50 4.19 -17.39 9.47
CA ASN A 50 5.35 -16.54 9.78
C ASN A 50 5.05 -15.70 11.03
N PRO A 51 5.95 -15.65 12.01
CA PRO A 51 5.70 -14.92 13.26
C PRO A 51 5.45 -13.43 13.01
N GLU A 52 6.02 -12.84 11.95
CA GLU A 52 5.86 -11.44 11.57
C GLU A 52 4.42 -11.07 11.17
N ALA A 53 3.58 -12.06 10.83
CA ALA A 53 2.16 -11.84 10.55
C ALA A 53 1.40 -11.27 11.77
N ASP A 54 1.87 -11.55 12.98
CA ASP A 54 1.27 -11.09 14.23
C ASP A 54 2.03 -9.92 14.90
N MET A 55 3.19 -9.54 14.38
CA MET A 55 4.05 -8.49 14.91
C MET A 55 3.62 -7.09 14.45
N ASN A 56 3.94 -6.07 15.22
CA ASN A 56 3.92 -4.67 14.78
C ASN A 56 5.25 -4.31 14.07
N ILE A 57 5.36 -3.07 13.57
CA ILE A 57 6.54 -2.60 12.82
C ILE A 57 7.81 -2.74 13.67
N SER A 58 7.82 -2.19 14.89
CA SER A 58 8.96 -2.26 15.82
C SER A 58 9.33 -3.70 16.16
N GLN A 59 8.33 -4.58 16.35
CA GLN A 59 8.57 -5.99 16.60
C GLN A 59 9.21 -6.72 15.41
N ILE A 60 8.84 -6.39 14.18
CA ILE A 60 9.46 -6.94 12.97
C ILE A 60 10.93 -6.49 12.87
N ILE A 61 11.21 -5.21 13.09
CA ILE A 61 12.56 -4.64 13.06
C ILE A 61 13.43 -5.37 14.11
N PHE A 62 12.93 -5.47 15.34
CA PHE A 62 13.64 -6.15 16.43
C PHE A 62 13.81 -7.65 16.17
N TYR A 63 12.80 -8.34 15.63
CA TYR A 63 12.84 -9.77 15.32
C TYR A 63 13.97 -10.11 14.35
N TRP A 64 14.25 -9.24 13.39
CA TRP A 64 15.34 -9.40 12.44
C TRP A 64 16.69 -8.88 12.95
N GLY A 65 16.75 -8.42 14.22
CA GLY A 65 17.99 -8.00 14.90
C GLY A 65 18.47 -6.60 14.53
N TYR A 66 17.59 -5.74 14.03
CA TYR A 66 17.91 -4.34 13.76
C TYR A 66 17.54 -3.44 14.94
N PRO A 67 18.24 -2.33 15.13
CA PRO A 67 17.84 -1.29 16.07
C PRO A 67 16.55 -0.63 15.59
N ASP A 68 15.65 -0.35 16.52
CA ASP A 68 14.34 0.25 16.26
C ASP A 68 14.12 1.50 17.10
N GLU A 69 13.67 2.56 16.45
CA GLU A 69 13.21 3.79 17.08
C GLU A 69 11.83 4.16 16.50
N GLU A 70 10.89 4.49 17.39
CA GLU A 70 9.53 4.90 17.04
C GLU A 70 9.27 6.31 17.55
N TYR A 71 8.67 7.18 16.71
CA TYR A 71 8.35 8.55 17.01
C TYR A 71 6.89 8.85 16.67
N ASP A 72 6.21 9.60 17.54
CA ASP A 72 4.94 10.27 17.24
C ASP A 72 5.25 11.71 16.81
N ILE A 73 4.90 12.07 15.56
CA ILE A 73 5.12 13.43 15.03
C ILE A 73 3.78 14.13 14.81
N VAL A 74 3.72 15.42 15.10
CA VAL A 74 2.48 16.21 15.01
C VAL A 74 2.52 17.07 13.75
N THR A 75 1.49 16.94 12.90
CA THR A 75 1.30 17.79 11.74
C THR A 75 0.73 19.17 12.13
N LYS A 76 0.85 20.16 11.23
CA LYS A 76 0.34 21.52 11.49
C LYS A 76 -1.17 21.56 11.73
N ASP A 77 -1.92 20.63 11.15
CA ASP A 77 -3.37 20.50 11.30
C ASP A 77 -3.78 19.50 12.39
N GLY A 78 -2.82 18.99 13.19
CA GLY A 78 -3.07 18.27 14.44
C GLY A 78 -3.09 16.76 14.38
N TYR A 79 -2.83 16.12 13.23
CA TYR A 79 -2.64 14.67 13.18
C TYR A 79 -1.34 14.26 13.84
N ILE A 80 -1.36 13.08 14.47
CA ILE A 80 -0.19 12.47 15.08
C ILE A 80 0.16 11.24 14.25
N LEU A 81 1.33 11.27 13.62
CA LEU A 81 1.79 10.23 12.69
C LEU A 81 2.87 9.38 13.33
N GLY A 82 2.79 8.06 13.15
CA GLY A 82 3.85 7.14 13.55
C GLY A 82 4.98 7.16 12.53
N LEU A 83 6.19 7.46 12.98
CA LEU A 83 7.41 7.48 12.19
C LEU A 83 8.41 6.49 12.79
N TYR A 84 8.95 5.59 11.97
CA TYR A 84 9.87 4.53 12.39
C TYR A 84 11.25 4.77 11.81
N ARG A 85 12.30 4.39 12.57
CA ARG A 85 13.70 4.56 12.17
C ARG A 85 14.49 3.29 12.42
N ILE A 86 15.31 2.92 11.42
CA ILE A 86 16.39 1.94 11.56
C ILE A 86 17.71 2.71 11.39
N PRO A 87 18.36 3.10 12.48
CA PRO A 87 19.49 4.03 12.43
C PRO A 87 20.79 3.44 11.87
N TYR A 88 20.90 2.08 11.83
CA TYR A 88 22.07 1.35 11.28
C TYR A 88 21.75 -0.12 11.07
N GLY A 89 22.60 -0.81 10.29
CA GLY A 89 22.45 -2.23 9.98
C GLY A 89 22.81 -3.17 11.12
N ARG A 90 22.42 -4.44 11.04
CA ARG A 90 22.61 -5.47 12.09
C ARG A 90 24.07 -5.70 12.51
N THR A 91 24.98 -5.67 11.56
CA THR A 91 26.41 -5.99 11.77
C THR A 91 27.27 -4.76 11.98
N ASP A 92 26.66 -3.58 12.00
CA ASP A 92 27.39 -2.34 12.06
C ASP A 92 27.84 -2.02 13.48
N ASN A 93 29.14 -2.15 13.73
CA ASN A 93 29.77 -1.83 15.02
C ASN A 93 30.07 -0.32 15.17
N ASN A 94 29.94 0.46 14.09
CA ASN A 94 30.21 1.89 14.14
C ASN A 94 28.95 2.68 14.51
N LYS A 95 28.79 2.99 15.78
CA LYS A 95 27.66 3.77 16.32
C LYS A 95 27.72 5.27 16.05
N ASN A 96 28.60 5.73 15.15
CA ASN A 96 28.66 7.15 14.80
C ASN A 96 27.49 7.53 13.87
N LEU A 97 26.32 7.81 14.45
CA LEU A 97 25.08 8.14 13.75
C LEU A 97 25.12 9.50 13.06
N ALA A 98 26.02 10.41 13.49
CA ALA A 98 26.08 11.79 13.00
C ALA A 98 26.52 11.95 11.52
N GLN A 99 27.02 10.88 10.91
CA GLN A 99 27.54 10.90 9.54
C GLN A 99 26.76 9.98 8.56
N ARG A 100 25.67 9.32 9.02
CA ARG A 100 24.92 8.42 8.15
C ARG A 100 23.93 9.20 7.32
N VAL A 101 23.98 8.98 6.02
CA VAL A 101 23.07 9.60 5.06
C VAL A 101 21.64 9.10 5.29
N VAL A 102 20.71 10.03 5.32
CA VAL A 102 19.29 9.75 5.59
C VAL A 102 18.56 9.35 4.31
N VAL A 103 17.81 8.24 4.41
CA VAL A 103 16.86 7.83 3.38
C VAL A 103 15.47 7.70 4.01
N TYR A 104 14.50 8.45 3.48
CA TYR A 104 13.11 8.41 3.91
C TYR A 104 12.24 7.61 2.93
N LEU A 105 11.47 6.65 3.45
CA LEU A 105 10.61 5.75 2.69
C LEU A 105 9.13 6.06 2.94
N GLN A 106 8.39 6.39 1.88
CA GLN A 106 6.95 6.70 1.92
C GLN A 106 6.13 5.64 1.21
N HIS A 107 5.23 5.02 1.91
CA HIS A 107 4.36 3.95 1.44
C HIS A 107 3.22 4.43 0.51
N GLY A 108 2.59 3.48 -0.21
CA GLY A 108 1.46 3.69 -1.11
C GLY A 108 0.08 3.69 -0.44
N LEU A 109 -0.96 3.75 -1.28
CA LEU A 109 -2.36 3.71 -0.87
C LEU A 109 -2.69 2.39 -0.14
N LEU A 110 -3.43 2.47 0.98
CA LEU A 110 -3.86 1.33 1.81
C LEU A 110 -2.71 0.52 2.42
N THR A 111 -1.49 1.00 2.37
CA THR A 111 -0.32 0.35 2.97
C THR A 111 0.22 1.15 4.15
N SER A 112 1.38 0.79 4.67
CA SER A 112 2.05 1.45 5.80
C SER A 112 3.56 1.28 5.71
N ALA A 113 4.30 1.85 6.65
CA ALA A 113 5.74 1.66 6.79
C ALA A 113 6.16 0.18 6.80
N SER A 114 5.26 -0.73 7.26
CA SER A 114 5.53 -2.18 7.25
C SER A 114 5.84 -2.74 5.86
N SER A 115 5.36 -2.12 4.79
CA SER A 115 5.61 -2.60 3.42
C SER A 115 7.11 -2.62 3.05
N TRP A 116 7.90 -1.77 3.67
CA TRP A 116 9.34 -1.67 3.45
C TRP A 116 10.19 -2.74 4.18
N ILE A 117 9.53 -3.52 5.09
CA ILE A 117 10.17 -4.53 5.94
C ILE A 117 9.39 -5.87 5.98
N SER A 118 8.37 -6.05 5.13
CA SER A 118 7.50 -7.25 5.16
C SER A 118 8.05 -8.43 4.37
N ASN A 119 9.04 -8.21 3.50
CA ASN A 119 9.75 -9.32 2.84
C ASN A 119 10.89 -9.83 3.75
N LEU A 120 11.69 -10.77 3.27
CA LEU A 120 12.92 -11.18 3.96
C LEU A 120 13.92 -10.01 3.99
N PRO A 121 14.83 -9.96 4.97
CA PRO A 121 15.77 -8.83 5.09
C PRO A 121 16.58 -8.51 3.83
N ASN A 122 16.98 -9.53 3.08
CA ASN A 122 17.71 -9.37 1.81
C ASN A 122 16.82 -8.90 0.62
N ASN A 123 15.50 -8.77 0.82
CA ASN A 123 14.54 -8.31 -0.18
C ASN A 123 13.60 -7.22 0.38
N SER A 124 13.94 -6.62 1.51
CA SER A 124 13.21 -5.53 2.15
C SER A 124 14.04 -4.26 2.11
N LEU A 125 13.61 -3.24 1.39
CA LEU A 125 14.40 -2.02 1.17
C LEU A 125 14.84 -1.35 2.48
N GLY A 126 13.97 -1.35 3.51
CA GLY A 126 14.30 -0.78 4.82
C GLY A 126 15.51 -1.44 5.47
N PHE A 127 15.59 -2.77 5.40
CA PHE A 127 16.73 -3.50 5.95
C PHE A 127 17.98 -3.42 5.08
N ILE A 128 17.80 -3.50 3.76
CA ILE A 128 18.90 -3.41 2.78
C ILE A 128 19.63 -2.07 2.90
N LEU A 129 18.90 -0.97 2.96
CA LEU A 129 19.49 0.36 3.14
C LEU A 129 20.20 0.50 4.49
N ALA A 130 19.62 -0.04 5.56
CA ALA A 130 20.27 -0.02 6.87
C ALA A 130 21.58 -0.84 6.87
N ASP A 131 21.59 -2.04 6.28
CA ASP A 131 22.80 -2.87 6.12
C ASP A 131 23.83 -2.23 5.18
N ALA A 132 23.39 -1.38 4.22
CA ALA A 132 24.27 -0.57 3.36
C ALA A 132 24.84 0.68 4.08
N GLY A 133 24.49 0.90 5.35
CA GLY A 133 25.06 1.96 6.19
C GLY A 133 24.24 3.26 6.23
N TYR A 134 23.02 3.28 5.72
CA TYR A 134 22.13 4.44 5.75
C TYR A 134 21.34 4.53 7.04
N ASP A 135 20.89 5.75 7.37
CA ASP A 135 19.91 6.06 8.41
C ASP A 135 18.51 6.04 7.78
N VAL A 136 17.74 4.97 8.01
CA VAL A 136 16.50 4.70 7.31
C VAL A 136 15.30 5.13 8.12
N TRP A 137 14.46 5.97 7.52
CA TRP A 137 13.22 6.46 8.11
C TRP A 137 12.01 6.01 7.29
N MET A 138 10.95 5.56 7.97
CA MET A 138 9.75 5.01 7.34
C MET A 138 8.50 5.71 7.87
N GLY A 139 7.83 6.49 7.01
CA GLY A 139 6.65 7.26 7.36
C GLY A 139 5.35 6.47 7.31
N ASN A 140 4.35 6.97 8.02
CA ASN A 140 2.96 6.53 7.92
C ASN A 140 2.04 7.71 7.65
N SER A 141 1.23 7.62 6.60
CA SER A 141 0.22 8.63 6.29
C SER A 141 -0.94 8.58 7.29
N ARG A 142 -1.55 9.74 7.55
CA ARG A 142 -2.72 9.89 8.41
C ARG A 142 -3.82 8.88 8.10
N GLY A 143 -4.46 8.37 9.14
CA GLY A 143 -5.58 7.45 9.04
C GLY A 143 -5.21 5.99 8.73
N ASN A 144 -3.95 5.66 8.44
CA ASN A 144 -3.54 4.27 8.41
C ASN A 144 -3.45 3.69 9.83
N THR A 145 -3.27 2.38 9.96
CA THR A 145 -3.26 1.67 11.26
C THR A 145 -2.34 2.29 12.31
N TRP A 146 -1.24 2.93 11.90
CA TRP A 146 -0.17 3.45 12.75
C TRP A 146 -0.24 4.96 12.98
N SER A 147 -1.18 5.67 12.29
CA SER A 147 -1.37 7.12 12.34
C SER A 147 -2.83 7.49 12.53
N ARG A 148 -3.49 6.89 13.54
CA ARG A 148 -4.91 7.06 13.89
C ARG A 148 -5.08 7.90 15.15
N LYS A 149 -4.30 8.97 15.26
CA LYS A 149 -4.34 9.89 16.40
C LYS A 149 -4.44 11.33 15.90
N HIS A 150 -5.13 12.17 16.67
CA HIS A 150 -5.21 13.60 16.42
C HIS A 150 -5.28 14.34 17.77
N LEU A 151 -4.81 15.56 17.83
CA LEU A 151 -4.78 16.36 19.07
C LEU A 151 -6.18 16.63 19.63
N TYR A 152 -7.17 16.81 18.75
CA TYR A 152 -8.51 17.26 19.12
C TYR A 152 -9.65 16.44 18.52
N LEU A 153 -9.42 15.68 17.43
CA LEU A 153 -10.45 14.95 16.71
C LEU A 153 -10.47 13.47 17.12
N GLU A 154 -11.67 12.95 17.31
CA GLU A 154 -11.90 11.55 17.61
C GLU A 154 -11.96 10.71 16.34
N THR A 155 -11.39 9.51 16.33
CA THR A 155 -11.41 8.57 15.17
C THR A 155 -12.81 8.09 14.80
N ASN A 156 -13.79 8.28 15.67
CA ASN A 156 -15.21 8.00 15.38
C ASN A 156 -15.93 9.18 14.71
N SER A 157 -15.32 10.36 14.61
CA SER A 157 -15.88 11.54 13.96
C SER A 157 -15.61 11.50 12.45
N LYS A 158 -16.47 12.18 11.66
CA LYS A 158 -16.26 12.34 10.20
C LYS A 158 -15.17 13.36 9.89
N GLU A 159 -14.97 14.30 10.80
CA GLU A 159 -13.97 15.37 10.69
C GLU A 159 -12.55 14.79 10.69
N PHE A 160 -12.30 13.74 11.51
CA PHE A 160 -11.03 13.02 11.50
C PHE A 160 -10.70 12.40 10.13
N TRP A 161 -11.72 11.98 9.37
CA TRP A 161 -11.55 11.31 8.08
C TRP A 161 -11.74 12.25 6.88
N ALA A 162 -11.84 13.56 7.12
CA ALA A 162 -11.98 14.56 6.06
C ALA A 162 -10.61 14.94 5.48
N PHE A 163 -9.94 13.99 4.83
CA PHE A 163 -8.64 14.16 4.18
C PHE A 163 -8.49 13.26 2.95
N SER A 164 -7.59 13.66 2.08
CA SER A 164 -7.09 12.87 0.94
C SER A 164 -5.55 12.91 0.89
N PHE A 165 -4.96 12.50 -0.22
CA PHE A 165 -3.52 12.67 -0.42
C PHE A 165 -3.08 14.14 -0.54
N ASP A 166 -4.00 15.08 -0.78
CA ASP A 166 -3.69 16.52 -0.72
C ASP A 166 -3.21 16.94 0.66
N GLU A 167 -3.96 16.56 1.70
CA GLU A 167 -3.59 16.83 3.09
C GLU A 167 -2.32 16.07 3.49
N MET A 168 -2.10 14.86 2.97
CA MET A 168 -0.87 14.10 3.19
C MET A 168 0.34 14.83 2.59
N ALA A 169 0.20 15.36 1.37
CA ALA A 169 1.25 16.16 0.71
C ALA A 169 1.50 17.50 1.40
N LYS A 170 0.41 18.15 1.84
CA LYS A 170 0.50 19.50 2.44
C LYS A 170 0.98 19.50 3.89
N TYR A 171 0.72 18.42 4.64
CA TYR A 171 0.95 18.40 6.08
C TYR A 171 1.77 17.21 6.55
N ASP A 172 1.50 15.95 6.10
CA ASP A 172 2.16 14.76 6.62
C ASP A 172 3.61 14.69 6.20
N LEU A 173 3.86 14.79 4.90
CA LEU A 173 5.23 14.71 4.37
C LEU A 173 6.11 15.87 4.85
N PRO A 174 5.66 17.14 4.84
CA PRO A 174 6.43 18.22 5.43
C PRO A 174 6.74 18.05 6.92
N ALA A 175 5.78 17.56 7.72
CA ALA A 175 6.01 17.32 9.14
C ALA A 175 7.06 16.22 9.36
N SER A 176 7.03 15.15 8.55
CA SER A 176 8.00 14.07 8.62
C SER A 176 9.41 14.55 8.25
N ILE A 177 9.56 15.26 7.13
CA ILE A 177 10.85 15.77 6.65
C ILE A 177 11.43 16.79 7.63
N ASP A 178 10.64 17.77 8.09
CA ASP A 178 11.09 18.78 9.08
C ASP A 178 11.54 18.10 10.38
N PHE A 179 10.85 17.06 10.84
CA PHE A 179 11.25 16.30 12.03
C PHE A 179 12.58 15.57 11.82
N ILE A 180 12.74 14.85 10.69
CA ILE A 180 13.94 14.07 10.36
C ILE A 180 15.16 15.01 10.27
N VAL A 181 15.04 16.08 9.50
CA VAL A 181 16.11 17.10 9.34
C VAL A 181 16.52 17.69 10.70
N LYS A 182 15.55 17.99 11.55
CA LYS A 182 15.82 18.48 12.92
C LYS A 182 16.52 17.44 13.79
N GLN A 183 16.08 16.18 13.71
CA GLN A 183 16.60 15.08 14.53
C GLN A 183 18.01 14.66 14.12
N THR A 184 18.27 14.59 12.81
CA THR A 184 19.56 14.15 12.25
C THR A 184 20.54 15.27 12.01
N ARG A 185 20.07 16.52 11.93
CA ARG A 185 20.83 17.73 11.56
C ARG A 185 21.41 17.66 10.14
N GLN A 186 20.82 16.83 9.29
CA GLN A 186 21.15 16.76 7.87
C GLN A 186 20.21 17.70 7.10
N GLU A 187 20.77 18.57 6.27
CA GLU A 187 19.98 19.56 5.52
C GLU A 187 19.29 18.94 4.31
N GLU A 188 19.88 17.91 3.72
CA GLU A 188 19.35 17.18 2.59
C GLU A 188 19.22 15.68 2.89
N ILE A 189 18.16 15.06 2.39
CA ILE A 189 17.87 13.65 2.54
C ILE A 189 17.46 13.04 1.20
N PHE A 190 17.52 11.72 1.09
CA PHE A 190 16.96 10.99 -0.04
C PHE A 190 15.53 10.56 0.26
N TYR A 191 14.66 10.63 -0.74
CA TYR A 191 13.26 10.24 -0.62
C TYR A 191 12.92 9.10 -1.58
N VAL A 192 12.34 8.01 -1.07
CA VAL A 192 11.81 6.90 -1.86
C VAL A 192 10.30 6.84 -1.66
N GLY A 193 9.54 7.00 -2.73
CA GLY A 193 8.09 6.84 -2.72
C GLY A 193 7.67 5.62 -3.51
N HIS A 194 6.61 4.92 -3.06
CA HIS A 194 5.94 3.88 -3.82
C HIS A 194 4.48 4.26 -4.05
N SER A 195 3.98 4.11 -5.29
CA SER A 195 2.57 4.33 -5.61
C SER A 195 2.07 5.71 -5.15
N GLN A 196 1.01 5.83 -4.32
CA GLN A 196 0.55 7.10 -3.73
C GLN A 196 1.66 7.85 -2.98
N GLY A 197 2.70 7.17 -2.47
CA GLY A 197 3.86 7.83 -1.88
C GLY A 197 4.60 8.69 -2.89
N THR A 198 4.62 8.31 -4.16
CA THR A 198 5.17 9.16 -5.24
C THR A 198 4.28 10.36 -5.52
N THR A 199 2.94 10.16 -5.54
CA THR A 199 1.96 11.23 -5.72
C THR A 199 2.13 12.33 -4.67
N ILE A 200 2.23 11.92 -3.38
CA ILE A 200 2.49 12.81 -2.25
C ILE A 200 3.81 13.58 -2.47
N GLY A 201 4.87 12.88 -2.90
CA GLY A 201 6.15 13.49 -3.23
C GLY A 201 6.04 14.52 -4.36
N PHE A 202 5.42 14.18 -5.49
CA PHE A 202 5.24 15.09 -6.63
C PHE A 202 4.50 16.36 -6.24
N ILE A 203 3.38 16.25 -5.51
CA ILE A 203 2.62 17.42 -5.04
C ILE A 203 3.47 18.26 -4.08
N THR A 204 4.08 17.65 -3.07
CA THR A 204 4.86 18.38 -2.07
C THR A 204 6.03 19.12 -2.70
N PHE A 205 6.80 18.46 -3.55
CA PHE A 205 8.04 19.01 -4.11
C PHE A 205 7.79 20.02 -5.23
N SER A 206 6.61 19.97 -5.89
CA SER A 206 6.22 20.99 -6.87
C SER A 206 5.58 22.22 -6.23
N THR A 207 5.03 22.11 -4.99
CA THR A 207 4.24 23.18 -4.36
C THR A 207 4.92 23.81 -3.14
N ILE A 208 5.84 23.10 -2.46
CA ILE A 208 6.49 23.54 -1.21
C ILE A 208 8.01 23.57 -1.40
N SER A 209 8.52 24.64 -2.01
CA SER A 209 9.95 24.80 -2.36
C SER A 209 10.88 24.53 -1.17
N LYS A 210 10.53 25.01 0.03
CA LYS A 210 11.31 24.79 1.25
C LYS A 210 11.51 23.30 1.59
N ILE A 211 10.52 22.46 1.26
CA ILE A 211 10.63 21.01 1.47
C ILE A 211 11.36 20.36 0.30
N ALA A 212 11.09 20.82 -0.94
CA ALA A 212 11.80 20.34 -2.12
C ALA A 212 13.34 20.54 -2.00
N GLU A 213 13.79 21.65 -1.45
CA GLU A 213 15.20 21.97 -1.17
C GLU A 213 15.87 21.00 -0.17
N ARG A 214 15.08 20.23 0.59
CA ARG A 214 15.57 19.19 1.52
C ARG A 214 15.76 17.83 0.85
N ILE A 215 15.35 17.69 -0.42
CA ILE A 215 15.40 16.41 -1.13
C ILE A 215 16.53 16.45 -2.15
N LYS A 216 17.52 15.62 -1.91
CA LYS A 216 18.68 15.49 -2.81
C LYS A 216 18.30 14.74 -4.09
N ILE A 217 17.65 13.58 -3.94
CA ILE A 217 17.08 12.78 -5.03
C ILE A 217 15.76 12.18 -4.58
N PHE A 218 14.78 12.19 -5.49
CA PHE A 218 13.50 11.50 -5.37
C PHE A 218 13.50 10.22 -6.22
N PHE A 219 13.38 9.07 -5.56
CA PHE A 219 13.23 7.76 -6.17
C PHE A 219 11.75 7.39 -6.23
N ALA A 220 11.19 7.32 -7.42
CA ALA A 220 9.77 7.08 -7.66
C ALA A 220 9.54 5.64 -8.18
N LEU A 221 9.00 4.77 -7.31
CA LEU A 221 8.71 3.37 -7.61
C LEU A 221 7.22 3.22 -7.96
N ALA A 222 6.90 2.66 -9.14
CA ALA A 222 5.54 2.54 -9.65
C ALA A 222 4.74 3.85 -9.49
N PRO A 223 5.23 4.99 -10.04
CA PRO A 223 4.65 6.30 -9.76
C PRO A 223 3.24 6.44 -10.31
N VAL A 224 2.34 6.98 -9.48
CA VAL A 224 0.96 7.29 -9.87
C VAL A 224 0.76 8.80 -9.86
N PHE A 225 0.63 9.40 -11.03
CA PHE A 225 0.35 10.83 -11.23
C PHE A 225 -0.91 11.06 -12.06
N SER A 226 -1.21 10.11 -12.94
CA SER A 226 -2.41 10.07 -13.78
C SER A 226 -3.07 8.71 -13.64
N THR A 227 -4.36 8.62 -13.93
CA THR A 227 -5.13 7.36 -13.94
C THR A 227 -5.91 7.19 -15.24
N LYS A 228 -5.48 7.90 -16.31
CA LYS A 228 -6.15 7.88 -17.61
C LYS A 228 -6.18 6.50 -18.23
N TYR A 229 -5.07 5.79 -18.15
CA TYR A 229 -4.89 4.46 -18.73
C TYR A 229 -4.99 3.32 -17.71
N LEU A 230 -5.34 3.61 -16.45
CA LEU A 230 -5.51 2.61 -15.40
C LEU A 230 -6.35 1.41 -15.89
N LYS A 231 -5.77 0.21 -15.82
CA LYS A 231 -6.35 -1.03 -16.36
C LYS A 231 -6.94 -1.96 -15.31
N SER A 232 -6.66 -1.78 -14.03
CA SER A 232 -7.13 -2.66 -12.96
C SER A 232 -8.66 -2.88 -12.99
N PRO A 233 -9.16 -4.10 -13.29
CA PRO A 233 -10.60 -4.35 -13.38
C PRO A 233 -11.30 -4.13 -12.05
N LEU A 234 -10.67 -4.55 -10.96
CA LEU A 234 -11.25 -4.45 -9.61
C LEU A 234 -11.34 -2.99 -9.16
N VAL A 235 -10.31 -2.19 -9.41
CA VAL A 235 -10.31 -0.76 -9.09
C VAL A 235 -11.33 -0.02 -9.93
N ARG A 236 -11.39 -0.26 -11.24
CA ARG A 236 -12.41 0.32 -12.14
C ARG A 236 -13.84 -0.05 -11.73
N MET A 237 -14.07 -1.24 -11.22
CA MET A 237 -15.36 -1.67 -10.70
C MET A 237 -15.75 -0.88 -9.44
N THR A 238 -14.82 -0.68 -8.49
CA THR A 238 -15.09 0.13 -7.28
C THR A 238 -15.44 1.57 -7.62
N TYR A 239 -14.81 2.14 -8.64
CA TYR A 239 -15.15 3.48 -9.12
C TYR A 239 -16.54 3.58 -9.74
N LYS A 240 -16.95 2.59 -10.53
CA LYS A 240 -18.33 2.55 -11.05
C LYS A 240 -19.38 2.50 -9.92
N TRP A 241 -19.04 1.86 -8.82
CA TRP A 241 -19.92 1.66 -7.67
C TRP A 241 -19.64 2.62 -6.51
N LYS A 242 -18.98 3.76 -6.79
CA LYS A 242 -18.60 4.75 -5.76
C LYS A 242 -19.76 5.17 -4.83
N SER A 243 -20.96 5.31 -5.36
CA SER A 243 -22.15 5.63 -4.53
C SER A 243 -22.51 4.50 -3.58
N ILE A 244 -22.37 3.26 -4.00
CA ILE A 244 -22.59 2.07 -3.16
C ILE A 244 -21.50 1.96 -2.11
N VAL A 245 -20.23 2.10 -2.51
CA VAL A 245 -19.08 2.10 -1.59
C VAL A 245 -19.26 3.19 -0.53
N LYS A 246 -19.64 4.41 -0.93
CA LYS A 246 -19.93 5.51 -0.02
C LYS A 246 -21.10 5.21 0.92
N ALA A 247 -22.16 4.56 0.43
CA ALA A 247 -23.33 4.20 1.23
C ALA A 247 -22.97 3.15 2.32
N PHE A 248 -22.10 2.18 2.01
CA PHE A 248 -21.67 1.15 2.96
C PHE A 248 -20.55 1.61 3.90
N SER A 249 -19.59 2.38 3.42
CA SER A 249 -18.44 2.84 4.22
C SER A 249 -18.69 4.18 4.93
N GLY A 250 -19.76 4.89 4.58
CA GLY A 250 -20.03 6.24 5.09
C GLY A 250 -18.97 7.26 4.61
N ASN A 251 -18.69 8.25 5.47
CA ASN A 251 -17.68 9.30 5.19
C ASN A 251 -16.48 9.19 6.17
N LYS A 252 -16.11 7.99 6.58
CA LYS A 252 -15.06 7.78 7.56
C LYS A 252 -13.92 6.94 7.00
N GLU A 253 -13.60 5.86 7.66
CA GLU A 253 -12.52 4.96 7.32
C GLU A 253 -12.90 4.01 6.18
N PHE A 254 -11.96 3.82 5.26
CA PHE A 254 -12.04 2.82 4.20
C PHE A 254 -11.05 1.68 4.46
N LEU A 255 -11.54 0.44 4.43
CA LEU A 255 -10.77 -0.78 4.65
C LEU A 255 -9.90 -0.77 5.94
N PRO A 256 -10.50 -0.56 7.13
CA PRO A 256 -9.76 -0.60 8.37
C PRO A 256 -9.10 -1.97 8.60
N LYS A 257 -7.95 -1.98 9.29
CA LYS A 257 -7.36 -3.23 9.77
C LYS A 257 -8.22 -3.79 10.90
N THR A 258 -9.05 -4.78 10.59
CA THR A 258 -9.91 -5.47 11.55
C THR A 258 -9.39 -6.86 11.87
N SER A 259 -9.74 -7.40 13.04
CA SER A 259 -9.41 -8.78 13.41
C SER A 259 -9.89 -9.81 12.37
N PHE A 260 -11.03 -9.54 11.72
CA PHE A 260 -11.54 -10.39 10.64
C PHE A 260 -10.63 -10.37 9.40
N LYS A 261 -10.21 -9.17 8.95
CA LYS A 261 -9.29 -9.04 7.81
C LYS A 261 -7.93 -9.66 8.11
N LYS A 262 -7.42 -9.45 9.32
CA LYS A 262 -6.21 -10.11 9.80
C LYS A 262 -6.36 -11.63 9.77
N PHE A 263 -7.48 -12.17 10.25
CA PHE A 263 -7.79 -13.60 10.20
C PHE A 263 -7.83 -14.13 8.76
N VAL A 264 -8.52 -13.44 7.85
CA VAL A 264 -8.59 -13.82 6.43
C VAL A 264 -7.17 -13.83 5.84
N GLY A 265 -6.40 -12.77 6.01
CA GLY A 265 -5.04 -12.65 5.47
C GLY A 265 -4.08 -13.68 6.05
N SER A 266 -3.97 -13.76 7.38
CA SER A 266 -2.97 -14.59 8.06
C SER A 266 -3.36 -16.06 8.23
N LYS A 267 -4.65 -16.40 8.12
CA LYS A 267 -5.12 -17.78 8.39
C LYS A 267 -5.81 -18.42 7.18
N LEU A 268 -6.55 -17.66 6.37
CA LEU A 268 -7.27 -18.22 5.23
C LEU A 268 -6.44 -18.18 3.93
N CYS A 269 -5.86 -17.04 3.57
CA CYS A 269 -5.10 -16.91 2.33
C CYS A 269 -3.86 -17.83 2.24
N PRO A 270 -3.16 -18.20 3.34
CA PRO A 270 -2.07 -19.19 3.28
C PRO A 270 -2.54 -20.64 3.11
N LEU A 271 -3.84 -20.94 3.21
CA LEU A 271 -4.35 -22.29 2.98
C LEU A 271 -4.38 -22.58 1.48
N GLN A 272 -3.88 -23.75 1.08
CA GLN A 272 -3.73 -24.16 -0.33
C GLN A 272 -5.00 -24.04 -1.20
N ILE A 273 -6.19 -24.06 -0.58
CA ILE A 273 -7.47 -23.92 -1.29
C ILE A 273 -7.79 -22.44 -1.56
N PHE A 274 -7.39 -21.55 -0.66
CA PHE A 274 -7.70 -20.11 -0.71
C PHE A 274 -6.55 -19.28 -1.31
N ASP A 275 -5.33 -19.80 -1.34
CA ASP A 275 -4.16 -19.10 -1.88
C ASP A 275 -4.40 -18.61 -3.31
N LYS A 276 -4.96 -19.46 -4.19
CA LYS A 276 -5.29 -19.13 -5.58
C LYS A 276 -6.35 -18.02 -5.68
N ILE A 277 -7.34 -18.01 -4.77
CA ILE A 277 -8.37 -16.98 -4.75
C ILE A 277 -7.76 -15.64 -4.32
N CYS A 278 -6.97 -15.66 -3.24
CA CYS A 278 -6.28 -14.48 -2.74
C CYS A 278 -5.31 -13.91 -3.79
N LEU A 279 -4.54 -14.76 -4.46
CA LEU A 279 -3.65 -14.37 -5.56
C LEU A 279 -4.40 -13.78 -6.74
N ASN A 280 -5.51 -14.41 -7.18
CA ASN A 280 -6.29 -13.86 -8.28
C ASN A 280 -6.85 -12.47 -7.97
N ILE A 281 -7.21 -12.20 -6.71
CA ILE A 281 -7.62 -10.87 -6.27
C ILE A 281 -6.44 -9.89 -6.41
N LEU A 282 -5.24 -10.27 -5.95
CA LEU A 282 -4.03 -9.44 -6.11
C LEU A 282 -3.72 -9.19 -7.58
N PHE A 283 -3.77 -10.21 -8.42
CA PHE A 283 -3.49 -10.06 -9.85
C PHE A 283 -4.52 -9.18 -10.58
N MET A 284 -5.80 -9.26 -10.20
CA MET A 284 -6.82 -8.36 -10.73
C MET A 284 -6.66 -6.91 -10.25
N MET A 285 -6.02 -6.70 -9.09
CA MET A 285 -5.76 -5.34 -8.58
C MET A 285 -4.50 -4.74 -9.20
N PHE A 286 -3.41 -5.50 -9.18
CA PHE A 286 -2.05 -4.98 -9.35
C PHE A 286 -1.38 -5.37 -10.67
N GLY A 287 -1.86 -6.43 -11.32
CA GLY A 287 -1.25 -7.02 -12.50
C GLY A 287 -0.84 -8.47 -12.26
N TYR A 288 -0.79 -9.24 -13.36
CA TYR A 288 -0.45 -10.65 -13.26
C TYR A 288 1.05 -10.84 -13.03
N ASP A 289 1.37 -11.55 -11.95
CA ASP A 289 2.73 -12.05 -11.69
C ASP A 289 2.66 -13.39 -10.95
N SER A 290 2.92 -14.47 -11.66
CA SER A 290 2.87 -15.83 -11.10
C SER A 290 4.22 -16.33 -10.57
N LYS A 291 5.32 -15.61 -10.81
CA LYS A 291 6.67 -16.13 -10.59
C LYS A 291 7.54 -15.28 -9.68
N ASN A 292 7.26 -13.99 -9.57
CA ASN A 292 8.12 -13.04 -8.86
C ASN A 292 7.64 -12.71 -7.43
N LEU A 293 6.39 -13.03 -7.10
CA LEU A 293 5.87 -12.82 -5.74
C LEU A 293 6.38 -13.90 -4.78
N ASN A 294 6.89 -13.49 -3.61
CA ASN A 294 7.30 -14.43 -2.56
C ASN A 294 6.09 -15.05 -1.85
N MET A 295 5.63 -16.19 -2.37
CA MET A 295 4.47 -16.91 -1.88
C MET A 295 4.58 -17.38 -0.43
N SER A 296 5.81 -17.57 0.09
CA SER A 296 6.00 -18.01 1.48
C SER A 296 5.65 -16.92 2.51
N ARG A 297 5.50 -15.68 2.07
CA ARG A 297 5.25 -14.51 2.90
C ARG A 297 3.84 -13.92 2.75
N LEU A 298 2.94 -14.60 2.04
CA LEU A 298 1.57 -14.10 1.81
C LEU A 298 0.82 -13.77 3.11
N ASP A 299 1.00 -14.56 4.15
CA ASP A 299 0.40 -14.32 5.47
C ASP A 299 0.90 -13.00 6.08
N VAL A 300 2.18 -12.67 5.93
CA VAL A 300 2.75 -11.39 6.36
C VAL A 300 2.18 -10.25 5.53
N TYR A 301 2.17 -10.36 4.20
CA TYR A 301 1.65 -9.31 3.32
C TYR A 301 0.19 -8.98 3.62
N PHE A 302 -0.67 -9.99 3.72
CA PHE A 302 -2.10 -9.81 3.99
C PHE A 302 -2.42 -9.44 5.43
N SER A 303 -1.58 -9.79 6.40
CA SER A 303 -1.79 -9.38 7.79
C SER A 303 -1.51 -7.89 8.02
N HIS A 304 -0.62 -7.31 7.22
CA HIS A 304 -0.25 -5.89 7.29
C HIS A 304 -1.01 -5.01 6.31
N ASN A 305 -1.57 -5.58 5.24
CA ASN A 305 -2.32 -4.84 4.22
C ASN A 305 -3.72 -5.45 4.03
N PRO A 306 -4.77 -4.63 3.84
CA PRO A 306 -4.76 -3.17 3.84
C PRO A 306 -4.60 -2.55 5.23
N ALA A 307 -3.89 -1.41 5.32
CA ALA A 307 -3.68 -0.66 6.56
C ALA A 307 -4.72 0.45 6.80
N GLY A 308 -5.65 0.66 5.87
CA GLY A 308 -6.71 1.66 5.95
C GLY A 308 -6.34 3.03 5.37
N THR A 309 -7.38 3.81 5.05
CA THR A 309 -7.33 5.22 4.64
C THR A 309 -8.72 5.86 4.82
N SER A 310 -8.90 7.13 4.44
CA SER A 310 -10.22 7.77 4.43
C SER A 310 -11.04 7.40 3.19
N VAL A 311 -12.37 7.44 3.32
CA VAL A 311 -13.27 7.36 2.16
C VAL A 311 -13.05 8.55 1.22
N GLN A 312 -12.75 9.74 1.75
CA GLN A 312 -12.45 10.93 0.94
C GLN A 312 -11.22 10.71 0.04
N ASN A 313 -10.16 10.05 0.54
CA ASN A 313 -9.01 9.71 -0.28
C ASN A 313 -9.37 8.77 -1.44
N MET A 314 -10.22 7.77 -1.20
CA MET A 314 -10.72 6.89 -2.26
C MET A 314 -11.61 7.63 -3.28
N LEU A 315 -12.43 8.57 -2.81
CA LEU A 315 -13.25 9.42 -3.68
C LEU A 315 -12.37 10.34 -4.53
N HIS A 316 -11.29 10.87 -3.96
CA HIS A 316 -10.32 11.70 -4.69
C HIS A 316 -9.70 10.92 -5.85
N TRP A 317 -9.19 9.72 -5.60
CA TRP A 317 -8.73 8.84 -6.68
C TRP A 317 -9.83 8.56 -7.72
N SER A 318 -11.10 8.43 -7.29
CA SER A 318 -12.21 8.24 -8.23
C SER A 318 -12.51 9.47 -9.10
N GLN A 319 -12.21 10.68 -8.63
CA GLN A 319 -12.35 11.91 -9.40
C GLN A 319 -11.28 12.02 -10.49
N LEU A 320 -10.11 11.42 -10.27
CA LEU A 320 -9.00 11.43 -11.22
C LEU A 320 -9.14 10.38 -12.33
N LEU A 321 -10.11 9.47 -12.24
CA LEU A 321 -10.28 8.43 -13.26
C LEU A 321 -10.48 9.06 -14.64
N ASN A 322 -9.66 8.63 -15.60
CA ASN A 322 -9.55 9.18 -16.95
C ASN A 322 -8.96 10.61 -17.02
N SER A 323 -8.38 11.12 -15.92
CA SER A 323 -7.63 12.38 -15.94
C SER A 323 -6.19 12.13 -16.38
N THR A 324 -5.65 13.03 -17.20
CA THR A 324 -4.22 13.03 -17.59
C THR A 324 -3.32 13.73 -16.58
N HIS A 325 -3.90 14.51 -15.67
CA HIS A 325 -3.16 15.32 -14.71
C HIS A 325 -3.75 15.16 -13.32
N LEU A 326 -2.91 15.27 -12.32
CA LEU A 326 -3.34 15.37 -10.94
C LEU A 326 -4.12 16.68 -10.74
N LYS A 327 -5.17 16.58 -9.93
CA LYS A 327 -5.96 17.73 -9.48
C LYS A 327 -6.20 17.59 -7.99
N ALA A 328 -6.33 18.70 -7.31
CA ALA A 328 -6.81 18.73 -5.94
C ALA A 328 -8.26 18.19 -5.85
N TYR A 329 -8.67 17.79 -4.64
CA TYR A 329 -9.99 17.21 -4.39
C TYR A 329 -11.12 18.14 -4.82
N ASP A 330 -12.00 17.68 -5.71
CA ASP A 330 -13.19 18.42 -6.08
C ASP A 330 -14.28 18.27 -5.01
N TRP A 331 -14.65 19.35 -4.37
CA TRP A 331 -15.65 19.39 -3.29
C TRP A 331 -17.10 19.26 -3.79
N GLY A 332 -17.30 19.12 -5.10
CA GLY A 332 -18.58 18.78 -5.72
C GLY A 332 -19.49 19.96 -6.03
N SER A 333 -19.07 21.19 -5.73
CA SER A 333 -19.75 22.40 -6.17
C SER A 333 -18.79 23.59 -6.36
N PRO A 334 -19.09 24.53 -7.27
CA PRO A 334 -18.31 25.75 -7.48
C PRO A 334 -18.11 26.55 -6.18
N ASP A 335 -19.14 26.67 -5.34
CA ASP A 335 -19.08 27.42 -4.09
C ASP A 335 -18.15 26.77 -3.07
N LEU A 336 -18.18 25.45 -2.94
CA LEU A 336 -17.28 24.72 -2.05
C LEU A 336 -15.84 24.79 -2.57
N ASN A 337 -15.60 24.63 -3.86
CA ASN A 337 -14.27 24.79 -4.44
C ASN A 337 -13.75 26.22 -4.23
N LEU A 338 -14.61 27.24 -4.36
CA LEU A 338 -14.25 28.63 -4.09
C LEU A 338 -13.79 28.86 -2.64
N VAL A 339 -14.44 28.22 -1.67
CA VAL A 339 -14.06 28.27 -0.25
C VAL A 339 -12.69 27.64 -0.02
N HIS A 340 -12.37 26.53 -0.68
CA HIS A 340 -11.13 25.79 -0.46
C HIS A 340 -9.94 26.28 -1.30
N TYR A 341 -10.20 26.76 -2.52
CA TYR A 341 -9.16 27.05 -3.52
C TYR A 341 -9.16 28.49 -4.03
N ASN A 342 -10.11 29.31 -3.60
CA ASN A 342 -10.34 30.65 -4.16
C ASN A 342 -10.60 30.64 -5.69
N GLN A 343 -11.09 29.52 -6.20
CA GLN A 343 -11.56 29.33 -7.58
C GLN A 343 -12.67 28.28 -7.63
N THR A 344 -13.52 28.34 -8.66
CA THR A 344 -14.74 27.51 -8.77
C THR A 344 -14.50 26.05 -9.19
N THR A 345 -13.27 25.71 -9.57
CA THR A 345 -12.84 24.36 -9.96
C THR A 345 -11.64 23.91 -9.14
N SER A 346 -11.43 22.60 -8.98
CA SER A 346 -10.24 22.10 -8.36
C SER A 346 -8.99 22.44 -9.19
N PRO A 347 -7.91 22.94 -8.57
CA PRO A 347 -6.68 23.27 -9.28
C PRO A 347 -5.95 22.02 -9.77
N PHE A 348 -5.17 22.17 -10.84
CA PHE A 348 -4.23 21.16 -11.29
C PHE A 348 -2.92 21.27 -10.52
N ASP A 349 -2.35 20.12 -10.19
CA ASP A 349 -0.97 20.01 -9.73
C ASP A 349 -0.03 20.02 -10.94
N ASN A 350 0.96 20.87 -10.90
CA ASN A 350 1.91 21.04 -12.00
C ASN A 350 3.29 20.52 -11.62
N VAL A 351 3.60 19.29 -12.03
CA VAL A 351 4.87 18.65 -11.76
C VAL A 351 6.05 19.28 -12.52
N THR A 352 5.78 20.06 -13.60
CA THR A 352 6.84 20.76 -14.35
C THR A 352 7.55 21.82 -13.52
N ASN A 353 6.94 22.26 -12.41
CA ASN A 353 7.54 23.19 -11.46
C ASN A 353 8.50 22.49 -10.48
N MET A 354 8.52 21.17 -10.44
CA MET A 354 9.39 20.41 -9.54
C MET A 354 10.82 20.38 -10.08
N ASN A 355 11.76 20.84 -9.26
CA ASN A 355 13.19 20.88 -9.63
C ASN A 355 14.02 19.80 -8.93
N VAL A 356 13.39 18.88 -8.19
CA VAL A 356 14.07 17.78 -7.49
C VAL A 356 14.55 16.75 -8.50
N ALA A 357 15.84 16.36 -8.44
CA ALA A 357 16.38 15.29 -9.24
C ALA A 357 15.58 13.99 -9.01
N THR A 358 15.04 13.41 -10.06
CA THR A 358 14.07 12.30 -9.97
C THR A 358 14.50 11.09 -10.77
N ALA A 359 14.52 9.93 -10.12
CA ALA A 359 14.75 8.62 -10.71
C ALA A 359 13.47 7.80 -10.68
N ILE A 360 13.10 7.13 -11.77
CA ILE A 360 11.80 6.46 -11.95
C ILE A 360 12.01 4.99 -12.33
N TRP A 361 11.26 4.10 -11.66
CA TRP A 361 11.08 2.70 -12.04
C TRP A 361 9.60 2.40 -12.24
N ASN A 362 9.26 1.80 -13.38
CA ASN A 362 7.89 1.37 -13.68
C ASN A 362 7.85 -0.07 -14.23
N GLY A 363 6.69 -0.73 -14.09
CA GLY A 363 6.45 -2.08 -14.60
C GLY A 363 5.51 -2.07 -15.81
N GLU A 364 5.79 -2.85 -16.87
CA GLU A 364 4.87 -2.97 -18.01
C GLU A 364 3.61 -3.77 -17.70
N SER A 365 3.66 -4.62 -16.66
CA SER A 365 2.52 -5.42 -16.19
C SER A 365 1.71 -4.73 -15.10
N ASP A 366 2.05 -3.48 -14.74
CA ASP A 366 1.35 -2.68 -13.73
C ASP A 366 -0.03 -2.23 -14.24
N LEU A 367 -1.09 -2.58 -13.50
CA LEU A 367 -2.46 -2.22 -13.83
C LEU A 367 -2.94 -0.94 -13.12
N LEU A 368 -2.14 -0.39 -12.19
CA LEU A 368 -2.45 0.85 -11.44
C LEU A 368 -1.61 2.03 -11.94
N ALA A 369 -0.28 1.92 -11.87
CA ALA A 369 0.65 2.85 -12.48
C ALA A 369 0.89 2.41 -13.94
N ASP A 370 -0.12 2.59 -14.79
CA ASP A 370 -0.06 2.13 -16.18
C ASP A 370 1.16 2.75 -16.90
N PRO A 371 1.91 1.96 -17.68
CA PRO A 371 3.10 2.44 -18.38
C PRO A 371 2.88 3.68 -19.25
N GLU A 372 1.69 3.83 -19.86
CA GLU A 372 1.36 5.00 -20.65
C GLU A 372 1.16 6.25 -19.78
N ASP A 373 0.56 6.10 -18.59
CA ASP A 373 0.46 7.19 -17.62
C ASP A 373 1.85 7.60 -17.10
N VAL A 374 2.73 6.63 -16.85
CA VAL A 374 4.11 6.91 -16.40
C VAL A 374 4.96 7.60 -17.49
N LYS A 375 4.77 7.24 -18.75
CA LYS A 375 5.45 7.94 -19.87
C LYS A 375 5.04 9.42 -19.96
N ILE A 376 3.75 9.72 -19.74
CA ILE A 376 3.26 11.11 -19.69
C ILE A 376 3.97 11.84 -18.56
N LEU A 377 3.94 11.29 -17.35
CA LEU A 377 4.61 11.86 -16.19
C LEU A 377 6.11 12.10 -16.47
N HIS A 378 6.81 11.11 -16.98
CA HIS A 378 8.24 11.22 -17.30
C HIS A 378 8.53 12.37 -18.27
N SER A 379 7.66 12.60 -19.26
CA SER A 379 7.81 13.71 -20.21
C SER A 379 7.59 15.10 -19.58
N GLU A 380 6.91 15.19 -18.45
CA GLU A 380 6.63 16.42 -17.70
C GLU A 380 7.69 16.76 -16.65
N ILE A 381 8.47 15.77 -16.19
CA ILE A 381 9.53 15.99 -15.20
C ILE A 381 10.75 16.61 -15.86
N THR A 382 11.10 17.81 -15.45
CA THR A 382 12.19 18.60 -16.05
C THR A 382 13.58 18.11 -15.60
N ASN A 383 13.74 17.61 -14.39
CA ASN A 383 14.99 17.13 -13.80
C ASN A 383 14.94 15.60 -13.54
N HIS A 384 14.68 14.82 -14.59
CA HIS A 384 14.80 13.36 -14.51
C HIS A 384 16.25 12.92 -14.73
N ILE A 385 16.76 12.07 -13.84
CA ILE A 385 18.15 11.58 -13.86
C ILE A 385 18.25 10.10 -14.24
N TYR A 386 17.17 9.33 -14.06
CA TYR A 386 17.13 7.91 -14.34
C TYR A 386 15.71 7.46 -14.69
N TYR A 387 15.58 6.53 -15.65
CA TYR A 387 14.29 5.93 -16.00
C TYR A 387 14.48 4.47 -16.41
N LYS A 388 13.78 3.55 -15.73
CA LYS A 388 13.81 2.11 -16.06
C LYS A 388 12.40 1.53 -16.11
N THR A 389 12.15 0.77 -17.17
CA THR A 389 10.92 -0.04 -17.31
C THR A 389 11.27 -1.51 -17.18
N ILE A 390 10.56 -2.24 -16.32
CA ILE A 390 10.74 -3.68 -16.10
C ILE A 390 9.53 -4.42 -16.69
N SER A 391 9.74 -5.23 -17.72
CA SER A 391 8.67 -5.76 -18.58
C SER A 391 7.66 -6.66 -17.85
N TYR A 392 8.09 -7.41 -16.83
CA TYR A 392 7.24 -8.36 -16.10
C TYR A 392 6.75 -7.83 -14.75
N TYR A 393 7.23 -6.68 -14.28
CA TYR A 393 6.80 -6.12 -12.99
C TYR A 393 5.37 -5.62 -13.01
N ASN A 394 4.61 -6.02 -12.00
CA ASN A 394 3.36 -5.42 -11.63
C ASN A 394 3.56 -4.36 -10.52
N HIS A 395 2.46 -3.80 -10.00
CA HIS A 395 2.50 -2.70 -9.03
C HIS A 395 3.19 -3.02 -7.70
N ILE A 396 3.11 -4.28 -7.24
CA ILE A 396 3.64 -4.68 -5.92
C ILE A 396 5.01 -5.36 -5.98
N ASP A 397 5.53 -5.66 -7.17
CA ASP A 397 6.86 -6.27 -7.34
C ASP A 397 7.98 -5.36 -6.82
N PHE A 398 7.78 -4.06 -6.85
CA PHE A 398 8.70 -3.06 -6.29
C PHE A 398 8.89 -3.17 -4.76
N LEU A 399 8.02 -3.94 -4.08
CA LEU A 399 8.07 -4.17 -2.63
C LEU A 399 8.26 -5.65 -2.28
N PHE A 400 7.64 -6.54 -3.07
CA PHE A 400 7.49 -7.95 -2.73
C PHE A 400 8.09 -8.91 -3.75
N GLY A 401 8.68 -8.39 -4.83
CA GLY A 401 9.36 -9.18 -5.86
C GLY A 401 10.53 -9.98 -5.31
N LEU A 402 10.73 -11.20 -5.83
CA LEU A 402 11.84 -12.06 -5.43
C LEU A 402 13.19 -11.50 -5.89
N ASP A 403 13.21 -10.82 -7.03
CA ASP A 403 14.40 -10.25 -7.66
C ASP A 403 14.51 -8.71 -7.51
N VAL A 404 13.69 -8.12 -6.61
CA VAL A 404 13.61 -6.67 -6.46
C VAL A 404 14.94 -6.03 -6.05
N TYR A 405 15.80 -6.76 -5.34
CA TYR A 405 17.15 -6.30 -5.05
C TYR A 405 17.93 -6.08 -6.34
N ASP A 406 17.98 -7.09 -7.21
CA ASP A 406 18.77 -7.06 -8.44
C ASP A 406 18.17 -6.12 -9.50
N GLN A 407 16.86 -5.90 -9.49
CA GLN A 407 16.21 -5.08 -10.49
C GLN A 407 16.08 -3.61 -10.11
N VAL A 408 16.04 -3.29 -8.78
CA VAL A 408 15.69 -1.95 -8.32
C VAL A 408 16.60 -1.47 -7.19
N TYR A 409 16.76 -2.26 -6.12
CA TYR A 409 17.31 -1.71 -4.87
C TYR A 409 18.81 -1.45 -4.93
N HIS A 410 19.59 -2.30 -5.63
CA HIS A 410 21.00 -2.04 -5.82
C HIS A 410 21.23 -0.75 -6.64
N GLU A 411 20.41 -0.49 -7.67
CA GLU A 411 20.52 0.72 -8.48
C GLU A 411 20.21 1.98 -7.66
N ILE A 412 19.23 1.91 -6.73
CA ILE A 412 18.95 3.00 -5.78
C ILE A 412 20.20 3.28 -4.94
N ILE A 413 20.84 2.23 -4.41
CA ILE A 413 22.07 2.36 -3.61
C ILE A 413 23.19 2.97 -4.42
N ASP A 414 23.42 2.50 -5.65
CA ASP A 414 24.45 3.01 -6.54
C ASP A 414 24.23 4.50 -6.86
N ILE A 415 22.99 4.89 -7.21
CA ILE A 415 22.65 6.30 -7.45
C ILE A 415 22.85 7.16 -6.19
N ILE A 416 22.50 6.65 -4.99
CA ILE A 416 22.78 7.37 -3.74
C ILE A 416 24.31 7.54 -3.57
N GLN A 417 25.09 6.48 -3.74
CA GLN A 417 26.55 6.52 -3.58
C GLN A 417 27.24 7.48 -4.54
N ASP A 418 26.80 7.51 -5.80
CA ASP A 418 27.33 8.40 -6.84
C ASP A 418 27.01 9.89 -6.57
N ASN A 419 26.08 10.16 -5.63
CA ASN A 419 25.60 11.51 -5.28
C ASN A 419 25.82 11.88 -3.80
N LEU A 420 26.74 11.23 -3.10
CA LEU A 420 27.08 11.57 -1.71
C LEU A 420 27.83 12.90 -1.55
#